data_5e37dbe643d12b20378a4e8f1dd7fece
#
_entry.id   5e37dbe643d12b20378a4e8f1dd7fece
#
_cell.length_a   1.000
_cell.length_b   1.000
_cell.length_c   1.000
_cell.angle_alpha   90.00
_cell.angle_beta   90.00
_cell.angle_gamma   90.00
#
_symmetry.space_group_name_H-M   'P 1'
#
loop_
_entity.id
_entity.type
_entity.pdbx_description
1 polymer ?
#
loop_
_entity_poly.entity_id
_entity_poly.type
_entity_poly.pdbx_seq_one_letter_code
_entity_poly.pdbx_strand_id
1 'polypeptide(L)'
;QRLVIQFLKWTEGGFNVLNMILKDLRISPLRNILTGISMFVGIIAMISSVLVGTLGKEYLISVNAQMYGWSPTYSFSITGSDFQDTIKMENFFLVIYNTDHFVAVTFSMLEEITVAPVASVSSLQDISDTVYKKTVPVDVVFTTSTYNKIYNLPMSSGDWFDSSEINKTLCLVVNKAAQNYFDTSYAVGNVESSLSLTPFNVVGTVNDGTDIPTVYLDAHSIELLVPNMWKVKNATVHWHSEAGITMRQMYSSLHDILEDTIGGNLDIIGKSDIGDTYNSVLSVLQLGLLVTSFLLLFVSVLGQINIGLSSLEQRTHELLIRRAIGASRANIVTLVLGAQLTISVFVCIVSILISFFLVQGMGLFLPVDSPVAALEYPILSAVVAVITSVVVALLGGLLPALKAAKLEPALALR
;
A
#
# COMPACT_ATOMS: atom_id res chain seq x y z
N GLN A 1 -51.85 -1.92 14.93
CA GLN A 1 -52.41 -2.98 14.03
C GLN A 1 -52.45 -2.54 12.56
N ARG A 2 -52.97 -1.33 12.22
CA ARG A 2 -53.05 -0.87 10.82
C ARG A 2 -51.66 -0.72 10.13
N LEU A 3 -50.64 -0.26 10.83
CA LEU A 3 -49.29 -0.15 10.29
C LEU A 3 -48.65 -1.52 10.02
N VAL A 4 -48.87 -2.50 10.88
CA VAL A 4 -48.35 -3.89 10.70
C VAL A 4 -49.04 -4.58 9.52
N ILE A 5 -50.32 -4.37 9.35
CA ILE A 5 -51.10 -4.91 8.18
C ILE A 5 -50.65 -4.22 6.90
N GLN A 6 -50.37 -2.94 6.91
CA GLN A 6 -49.83 -2.20 5.76
C GLN A 6 -48.41 -2.64 5.39
N PHE A 7 -47.57 -2.91 6.37
CA PHE A 7 -46.20 -3.45 6.18
C PHE A 7 -46.24 -4.89 5.64
N LEU A 8 -47.13 -5.77 6.17
CA LEU A 8 -47.32 -7.12 5.66
C LEU A 8 -47.88 -7.14 4.23
N LYS A 9 -48.81 -6.29 3.88
CA LYS A 9 -49.30 -6.13 2.50
C LYS A 9 -48.22 -5.62 1.55
N TRP A 10 -47.31 -4.78 2.03
CA TRP A 10 -46.17 -4.26 1.26
C TRP A 10 -45.12 -5.34 1.04
N THR A 11 -44.85 -6.19 2.04
CA THR A 11 -43.94 -7.34 1.91
C THR A 11 -44.51 -8.45 1.03
N GLU A 12 -45.79 -8.79 1.11
CA GLU A 12 -46.43 -9.76 0.21
C GLU A 12 -46.48 -9.26 -1.24
N GLY A 13 -46.78 -7.98 -1.45
CA GLY A 13 -46.74 -7.36 -2.78
C GLY A 13 -45.31 -7.34 -3.36
N GLY A 14 -44.30 -7.05 -2.54
CA GLY A 14 -42.86 -7.06 -2.91
C GLY A 14 -42.37 -8.46 -3.29
N PHE A 15 -42.75 -9.49 -2.55
CA PHE A 15 -42.37 -10.88 -2.82
C PHE A 15 -42.97 -11.40 -4.13
N ASN A 16 -44.20 -11.04 -4.42
CA ASN A 16 -44.86 -11.37 -5.69
C ASN A 16 -44.19 -10.68 -6.89
N VAL A 17 -43.76 -9.41 -6.74
CA VAL A 17 -43.03 -8.66 -7.78
C VAL A 17 -41.63 -9.26 -8.01
N LEU A 18 -40.93 -9.64 -6.94
CA LEU A 18 -39.60 -10.25 -7.04
C LEU A 18 -39.64 -11.61 -7.76
N ASN A 19 -40.60 -12.48 -7.41
CA ASN A 19 -40.83 -13.77 -8.09
C ASN A 19 -41.16 -13.58 -9.57
N MET A 20 -41.90 -12.53 -9.90
CA MET A 20 -42.27 -12.20 -11.28
C MET A 20 -41.05 -11.71 -12.06
N ILE A 21 -40.16 -10.89 -11.44
CA ILE A 21 -38.89 -10.43 -12.02
C ILE A 21 -37.96 -11.63 -12.27
N LEU A 22 -37.77 -12.51 -11.29
CA LEU A 22 -36.96 -13.72 -11.43
C LEU A 22 -37.43 -14.66 -12.53
N LYS A 23 -38.77 -14.82 -12.68
CA LYS A 23 -39.35 -15.60 -13.76
C LYS A 23 -39.14 -14.94 -15.12
N ASP A 24 -39.20 -13.62 -15.18
CA ASP A 24 -38.94 -12.83 -16.38
C ASP A 24 -37.50 -12.92 -16.87
N LEU A 25 -36.52 -12.96 -15.93
CA LEU A 25 -35.11 -13.15 -16.23
C LEU A 25 -34.79 -14.50 -16.87
N ARG A 26 -35.59 -15.55 -16.59
CA ARG A 26 -35.41 -16.88 -17.18
C ARG A 26 -35.90 -16.99 -18.64
N ILE A 27 -36.77 -16.09 -19.10
CA ILE A 27 -37.39 -16.15 -20.44
C ILE A 27 -36.38 -15.73 -21.53
N SER A 28 -35.42 -14.83 -21.23
CA SER A 28 -34.46 -14.35 -22.23
C SER A 28 -33.01 -14.32 -21.69
N PRO A 29 -32.38 -15.50 -21.52
CA PRO A 29 -31.07 -15.59 -20.85
C PRO A 29 -29.96 -14.89 -21.63
N LEU A 30 -29.92 -15.04 -22.96
CA LEU A 30 -28.86 -14.42 -23.78
C LEU A 30 -28.82 -12.89 -23.64
N ARG A 31 -30.00 -12.26 -23.65
CA ARG A 31 -30.15 -10.82 -23.48
C ARG A 31 -29.65 -10.38 -22.09
N ASN A 32 -30.04 -11.11 -21.04
CA ASN A 32 -29.70 -10.79 -19.68
C ASN A 32 -28.19 -10.94 -19.45
N ILE A 33 -27.54 -11.93 -20.07
CA ILE A 33 -26.10 -12.10 -20.09
C ILE A 33 -25.45 -10.91 -20.79
N LEU A 34 -25.91 -10.51 -21.97
CA LEU A 34 -25.36 -9.39 -22.72
C LEU A 34 -25.47 -8.05 -21.95
N THR A 35 -26.62 -7.83 -21.31
CA THR A 35 -26.85 -6.69 -20.41
C THR A 35 -25.90 -6.75 -19.21
N GLY A 36 -25.74 -7.94 -18.61
CA GLY A 36 -24.82 -8.16 -17.49
C GLY A 36 -23.36 -7.90 -17.86
N ILE A 37 -22.92 -8.36 -19.03
CA ILE A 37 -21.55 -8.09 -19.53
C ILE A 37 -21.33 -6.58 -19.74
N SER A 38 -22.31 -5.89 -20.33
CA SER A 38 -22.21 -4.44 -20.52
C SER A 38 -22.09 -3.69 -19.19
N MET A 39 -22.90 -4.06 -18.17
CA MET A 39 -22.81 -3.51 -16.82
C MET A 39 -21.48 -3.85 -16.16
N PHE A 40 -21.03 -5.10 -16.29
CA PHE A 40 -19.79 -5.59 -15.70
C PHE A 40 -18.61 -4.75 -16.15
N VAL A 41 -18.47 -4.48 -17.46
CA VAL A 41 -17.39 -3.66 -18.01
C VAL A 41 -17.38 -2.26 -17.39
N GLY A 42 -18.54 -1.62 -17.25
CA GLY A 42 -18.62 -0.28 -16.64
C GLY A 42 -18.28 -0.28 -15.14
N ILE A 43 -18.80 -1.28 -14.40
CA ILE A 43 -18.58 -1.38 -12.94
C ILE A 43 -17.12 -1.76 -12.66
N ILE A 44 -16.55 -2.75 -13.36
CA ILE A 44 -15.16 -3.17 -13.13
C ILE A 44 -14.16 -2.05 -13.50
N ALA A 45 -14.44 -1.25 -14.53
CA ALA A 45 -13.61 -0.11 -14.88
C ALA A 45 -13.57 0.94 -13.76
N MET A 46 -14.71 1.23 -13.13
CA MET A 46 -14.77 2.15 -11.99
C MET A 46 -14.05 1.58 -10.76
N ILE A 47 -14.25 0.30 -10.44
CA ILE A 47 -13.51 -0.38 -9.38
C ILE A 47 -12.01 -0.29 -9.63
N SER A 48 -11.56 -0.63 -10.85
CA SER A 48 -10.14 -0.61 -11.22
C SER A 48 -9.52 0.78 -11.09
N SER A 49 -10.26 1.83 -11.45
CA SER A 49 -9.80 3.22 -11.28
C SER A 49 -9.54 3.57 -9.82
N VAL A 50 -10.44 3.14 -8.92
CA VAL A 50 -10.28 3.36 -7.48
C VAL A 50 -9.14 2.50 -6.91
N LEU A 51 -9.05 1.23 -7.31
CA LEU A 51 -7.99 0.32 -6.87
C LEU A 51 -6.61 0.83 -7.25
N VAL A 52 -6.40 1.23 -8.50
CA VAL A 52 -5.12 1.79 -8.95
C VAL A 52 -4.80 3.09 -8.22
N GLY A 53 -5.80 3.93 -7.96
CA GLY A 53 -5.59 5.17 -7.20
C GLY A 53 -5.21 4.93 -5.73
N THR A 54 -5.81 3.96 -5.06
CA THR A 54 -5.55 3.67 -3.64
C THR A 54 -4.29 2.81 -3.45
N LEU A 55 -4.24 1.63 -4.09
CA LEU A 55 -3.12 0.70 -3.95
C LEU A 55 -1.85 1.24 -4.61
N GLY A 56 -1.97 1.92 -5.76
CA GLY A 56 -0.83 2.55 -6.41
C GLY A 56 -0.23 3.68 -5.57
N LYS A 57 -1.06 4.45 -4.87
CA LYS A 57 -0.60 5.47 -3.92
C LYS A 57 0.16 4.83 -2.75
N GLU A 58 -0.41 3.79 -2.15
CA GLU A 58 0.20 3.08 -1.03
C GLU A 58 1.55 2.46 -1.43
N TYR A 59 1.60 1.81 -2.59
CA TYR A 59 2.83 1.24 -3.13
C TYR A 59 3.93 2.31 -3.33
N LEU A 60 3.59 3.44 -3.96
CA LEU A 60 4.56 4.51 -4.20
C LEU A 60 5.03 5.20 -2.92
N ILE A 61 4.15 5.39 -1.93
CA ILE A 61 4.54 5.90 -0.62
C ILE A 61 5.51 4.94 0.07
N SER A 62 5.23 3.63 0.02
CA SER A 62 6.07 2.61 0.63
C SER A 62 7.44 2.47 -0.03
N VAL A 63 7.51 2.52 -1.37
CA VAL A 63 8.78 2.55 -2.12
C VAL A 63 9.56 3.83 -1.83
N ASN A 64 8.87 4.97 -1.76
CA ASN A 64 9.51 6.23 -1.42
C ASN A 64 10.09 6.22 0.00
N ALA A 65 9.39 5.58 0.94
CA ALA A 65 9.84 5.45 2.32
C ALA A 65 11.13 4.64 2.46
N GLN A 66 11.42 3.72 1.54
CA GLN A 66 12.71 3.01 1.52
C GLN A 66 13.90 3.95 1.29
N MET A 67 13.74 4.96 0.44
CA MET A 67 14.83 5.86 0.06
C MET A 67 14.92 7.11 0.95
N TYR A 68 13.78 7.64 1.39
CA TYR A 68 13.69 8.97 2.03
C TYR A 68 13.05 8.94 3.42
N GLY A 69 12.66 7.77 3.90
CA GLY A 69 11.87 7.60 5.11
C GLY A 69 10.38 7.92 4.89
N TRP A 70 9.55 7.56 5.87
CA TRP A 70 8.13 7.92 5.87
C TRP A 70 7.96 9.44 5.85
N SER A 71 7.08 9.95 5.01
CA SER A 71 6.83 11.39 4.91
C SER A 71 5.84 11.85 6.00
N PRO A 72 6.16 12.93 6.75
CA PRO A 72 7.39 13.70 6.73
C PRO A 72 8.48 13.13 7.64
N THR A 73 9.70 12.97 7.14
CA THR A 73 10.89 12.69 7.95
C THR A 73 11.79 13.91 7.97
N TYR A 74 12.19 14.33 9.16
CA TYR A 74 13.09 15.46 9.39
C TYR A 74 14.50 14.94 9.69
N SER A 75 15.49 15.56 9.08
CA SER A 75 16.90 15.20 9.28
C SER A 75 17.68 16.36 9.90
N PHE A 76 18.43 16.04 10.94
CA PHE A 76 19.26 16.98 11.70
C PHE A 76 20.68 16.47 11.74
N SER A 77 21.67 17.35 11.47
CA SER A 77 23.09 17.02 11.59
C SER A 77 23.60 17.40 12.96
N ILE A 78 24.35 16.51 13.57
CA ILE A 78 25.06 16.72 14.83
C ILE A 78 26.54 16.77 14.53
N THR A 79 27.18 17.88 14.91
CA THR A 79 28.62 18.10 14.70
C THR A 79 29.30 18.64 15.97
N GLY A 80 30.61 18.39 16.11
CA GLY A 80 31.39 18.91 17.24
C GLY A 80 31.01 18.29 18.60
N SER A 81 30.35 17.14 18.60
CA SER A 81 29.98 16.42 19.81
C SER A 81 31.09 15.52 20.31
N ASP A 82 31.01 15.14 21.58
CA ASP A 82 31.95 14.26 22.25
C ASP A 82 31.61 12.77 21.99
N PHE A 83 31.66 12.37 20.71
CA PHE A 83 31.34 11.00 20.28
C PHE A 83 32.27 9.91 20.78
N GLN A 84 33.44 10.29 21.38
CA GLN A 84 34.43 9.34 21.87
C GLN A 84 34.26 9.02 23.36
N ASP A 85 33.43 9.77 24.07
CA ASP A 85 33.13 9.50 25.48
C ASP A 85 32.02 8.43 25.58
N THR A 86 32.42 7.21 25.91
CA THR A 86 31.52 6.04 26.00
C THR A 86 30.37 6.27 26.99
N ILE A 87 30.59 6.96 28.10
CA ILE A 87 29.54 7.21 29.10
C ILE A 87 28.47 8.16 28.52
N LYS A 88 28.92 9.21 27.86
CA LYS A 88 28.04 10.19 27.23
C LYS A 88 27.26 9.56 26.05
N MET A 89 27.92 8.73 25.26
CA MET A 89 27.29 8.01 24.14
C MET A 89 26.27 7.00 24.62
N GLU A 90 26.57 6.23 25.67
CA GLU A 90 25.59 5.30 26.25
C GLU A 90 24.34 6.05 26.74
N ASN A 91 24.51 7.17 27.44
CA ASN A 91 23.39 8.02 27.85
C ASN A 91 22.62 8.58 26.64
N PHE A 92 23.31 9.00 25.59
CA PHE A 92 22.67 9.47 24.36
C PHE A 92 21.81 8.38 23.72
N PHE A 93 22.35 7.17 23.56
CA PHE A 93 21.58 6.03 23.00
C PHE A 93 20.35 5.70 23.87
N LEU A 94 20.51 5.66 25.19
CA LEU A 94 19.39 5.39 26.11
C LEU A 94 18.28 6.44 25.97
N VAL A 95 18.63 7.72 25.90
CA VAL A 95 17.64 8.80 25.73
C VAL A 95 16.97 8.71 24.37
N ILE A 96 17.72 8.49 23.28
CA ILE A 96 17.17 8.35 21.93
C ILE A 96 16.20 7.17 21.86
N TYR A 97 16.53 6.01 22.41
CA TYR A 97 15.65 4.84 22.42
C TYR A 97 14.37 5.05 23.23
N ASN A 98 14.41 5.90 24.25
CA ASN A 98 13.25 6.20 25.11
C ASN A 98 12.40 7.37 24.62
N THR A 99 12.88 8.16 23.63
CA THR A 99 12.21 9.39 23.20
C THR A 99 10.98 9.11 22.34
N ASP A 100 11.16 8.41 21.24
CA ASP A 100 10.08 8.07 20.29
C ASP A 100 10.54 6.88 19.44
N HIS A 101 9.59 6.00 19.10
CA HIS A 101 9.87 4.82 18.28
C HIS A 101 10.27 5.14 16.84
N PHE A 102 10.11 6.39 16.39
CA PHE A 102 10.41 6.85 15.04
C PHE A 102 11.65 7.76 14.96
N VAL A 103 12.55 7.63 15.90
CA VAL A 103 13.87 8.31 15.86
C VAL A 103 14.96 7.30 15.55
N ALA A 104 15.78 7.59 14.55
CA ALA A 104 16.97 6.82 14.23
C ALA A 104 18.17 7.75 14.04
N VAL A 105 19.36 7.25 14.31
CA VAL A 105 20.60 8.00 14.14
C VAL A 105 21.54 7.23 13.22
N THR A 106 22.10 7.91 12.23
CA THR A 106 23.18 7.38 11.40
C THR A 106 24.48 8.10 11.73
N PHE A 107 25.58 7.36 11.76
CA PHE A 107 26.90 7.89 12.10
C PHE A 107 27.83 7.80 10.91
N SER A 108 28.53 8.91 10.63
CA SER A 108 29.59 8.96 9.63
C SER A 108 30.95 8.81 10.32
N MET A 109 31.72 7.82 9.91
CA MET A 109 33.05 7.57 10.49
C MET A 109 34.11 8.44 9.86
N LEU A 110 35.19 8.70 10.60
CA LEU A 110 36.36 9.41 10.12
C LEU A 110 37.23 8.57 9.18
N GLU A 111 37.25 7.26 9.42
CA GLU A 111 38.03 6.30 8.64
C GLU A 111 37.08 5.38 7.86
N GLU A 112 37.51 4.99 6.69
CA GLU A 112 36.75 4.02 5.87
C GLU A 112 36.83 2.64 6.51
N ILE A 113 35.69 1.98 6.56
CA ILE A 113 35.55 0.62 7.08
C ILE A 113 35.23 -0.31 5.92
N THR A 114 36.09 -1.29 5.74
CA THR A 114 35.89 -2.34 4.75
C THR A 114 35.28 -3.57 5.41
N VAL A 115 34.27 -4.17 4.77
CA VAL A 115 33.63 -5.40 5.25
C VAL A 115 33.77 -6.49 4.18
N ALA A 116 34.24 -7.65 4.56
CA ALA A 116 34.44 -8.78 3.65
C ALA A 116 33.73 -10.05 4.16
N PRO A 117 33.12 -10.85 3.26
CA PRO A 117 32.47 -12.12 3.62
C PRO A 117 33.53 -13.19 3.95
N VAL A 118 33.25 -14.01 4.97
CA VAL A 118 34.13 -15.10 5.41
C VAL A 118 33.34 -16.40 5.62
N ALA A 119 33.83 -17.51 5.09
CA ALA A 119 33.15 -18.82 5.15
C ALA A 119 33.03 -19.39 6.58
N SER A 120 33.97 -19.06 7.46
CA SER A 120 33.91 -19.39 8.89
C SER A 120 34.98 -18.62 9.64
N VAL A 121 34.72 -18.24 10.91
CA VAL A 121 35.70 -17.57 11.78
C VAL A 121 36.51 -18.61 12.53
N SER A 122 37.27 -19.46 11.86
CA SER A 122 38.02 -20.55 12.49
C SER A 122 39.45 -20.16 12.88
N SER A 123 40.06 -19.19 12.22
CA SER A 123 41.32 -18.57 12.66
C SER A 123 41.50 -17.18 12.03
N LEU A 124 41.93 -16.18 12.82
CA LEU A 124 42.14 -14.80 12.35
C LEU A 124 43.32 -14.70 11.34
N GLN A 125 44.24 -15.65 11.35
CA GLN A 125 45.42 -15.63 10.49
C GLN A 125 45.15 -16.07 9.05
N ASP A 126 44.26 -17.03 8.84
CA ASP A 126 43.80 -17.47 7.53
C ASP A 126 42.85 -16.47 6.87
N ILE A 127 42.20 -15.63 7.69
CA ILE A 127 41.26 -14.59 7.26
C ILE A 127 42.01 -13.41 6.61
N SER A 128 43.20 -13.02 7.10
CA SER A 128 43.91 -11.86 6.57
C SER A 128 44.25 -11.98 5.09
N ASP A 129 44.70 -13.16 4.65
CA ASP A 129 45.03 -13.42 3.25
C ASP A 129 43.76 -13.51 2.35
N THR A 130 42.64 -13.88 2.92
CA THR A 130 41.37 -14.02 2.20
C THR A 130 40.66 -12.66 2.06
N VAL A 131 40.72 -11.82 3.09
CA VAL A 131 40.13 -10.48 3.11
C VAL A 131 40.75 -9.59 2.04
N TYR A 132 42.08 -9.56 1.94
CA TYR A 132 42.78 -8.77 0.93
C TYR A 132 42.53 -9.21 -0.52
N LYS A 133 42.07 -10.45 -0.73
CA LYS A 133 41.76 -10.99 -2.07
C LYS A 133 40.27 -10.86 -2.46
N LYS A 134 39.37 -10.63 -1.51
CA LYS A 134 37.89 -10.62 -1.74
C LYS A 134 37.20 -9.38 -1.19
N THR A 135 37.92 -8.27 -0.97
CA THR A 135 37.26 -7.01 -0.63
C THR A 135 36.29 -6.59 -1.74
N VAL A 136 35.03 -6.50 -1.38
CA VAL A 136 34.00 -5.95 -2.24
C VAL A 136 33.71 -4.53 -1.77
N PRO A 137 33.68 -3.55 -2.69
CA PRO A 137 33.26 -2.19 -2.30
C PRO A 137 31.78 -2.26 -1.89
N VAL A 138 31.52 -1.99 -0.63
CA VAL A 138 30.17 -1.92 -0.06
C VAL A 138 30.05 -0.63 0.73
N ASP A 139 28.88 0.00 0.63
CA ASP A 139 28.57 1.14 1.51
C ASP A 139 28.27 0.61 2.91
N VAL A 140 28.85 1.25 3.91
CA VAL A 140 28.67 0.87 5.33
C VAL A 140 27.86 1.93 6.04
N VAL A 141 26.70 1.53 6.54
CA VAL A 141 25.78 2.41 7.28
C VAL A 141 25.78 2.02 8.75
N PHE A 142 26.29 2.91 9.60
CA PHE A 142 26.20 2.77 11.05
C PHE A 142 24.93 3.42 11.54
N THR A 143 24.03 2.64 12.11
CA THR A 143 22.71 3.16 12.49
C THR A 143 22.15 2.49 13.73
N THR A 144 21.04 3.02 14.23
CA THR A 144 20.31 2.48 15.36
C THR A 144 19.25 1.44 14.91
N SER A 145 18.80 0.59 15.84
CA SER A 145 17.81 -0.46 15.57
C SER A 145 16.47 0.04 15.01
N THR A 146 16.12 1.30 15.23
CA THR A 146 14.88 1.94 14.75
C THR A 146 14.93 2.39 13.29
N TYR A 147 16.10 2.33 12.65
CA TYR A 147 16.30 2.83 11.28
C TYR A 147 15.39 2.14 10.27
N ASN A 148 15.26 0.82 10.33
CA ASN A 148 14.41 0.05 9.43
C ASN A 148 12.91 0.44 9.50
N LYS A 149 12.46 1.00 10.64
CA LYS A 149 11.07 1.44 10.81
C LYS A 149 10.82 2.78 10.11
N ILE A 150 11.82 3.69 10.13
CA ILE A 150 11.72 4.99 9.46
C ILE A 150 11.81 4.82 7.94
N TYR A 151 12.72 3.96 7.48
CA TYR A 151 13.02 3.76 6.06
C TYR A 151 12.26 2.60 5.42
N ASN A 152 11.26 2.05 6.10
CA ASN A 152 10.42 0.96 5.56
C ASN A 152 11.25 -0.13 4.85
N LEU A 153 12.22 -0.69 5.55
CA LEU A 153 13.14 -1.68 5.00
C LEU A 153 12.61 -3.10 5.26
N PRO A 154 11.87 -3.72 4.33
CA PRO A 154 11.35 -5.06 4.51
C PRO A 154 12.48 -6.10 4.45
N MET A 155 12.42 -7.07 5.37
CA MET A 155 13.39 -8.16 5.41
C MET A 155 13.11 -9.20 4.33
N SER A 156 14.12 -9.55 3.54
CA SER A 156 14.07 -10.67 2.60
C SER A 156 14.29 -11.99 3.30
N SER A 157 15.18 -12.00 4.31
CA SER A 157 15.47 -13.17 5.14
C SER A 157 16.11 -12.74 6.46
N GLY A 158 15.97 -13.57 7.51
CA GLY A 158 16.50 -13.26 8.83
C GLY A 158 15.79 -12.09 9.51
N ASP A 159 16.47 -11.45 10.45
CA ASP A 159 15.92 -10.38 11.27
C ASP A 159 16.81 -9.13 11.23
N TRP A 160 16.22 -7.97 11.53
CA TRP A 160 16.97 -6.75 11.80
C TRP A 160 17.57 -6.81 13.20
N PHE A 161 18.68 -6.13 13.44
CA PHE A 161 19.26 -6.07 14.79
C PHE A 161 18.31 -5.37 15.77
N ASP A 162 18.15 -5.99 16.97
CA ASP A 162 17.27 -5.48 18.02
C ASP A 162 18.10 -4.83 19.13
N SER A 163 17.57 -3.74 19.71
CA SER A 163 18.17 -3.04 20.86
C SER A 163 18.30 -3.92 22.12
N SER A 164 17.51 -4.98 22.25
CA SER A 164 17.56 -5.91 23.38
C SER A 164 18.76 -6.90 23.32
N GLU A 165 19.35 -7.10 22.14
CA GLU A 165 20.47 -8.03 21.94
C GLU A 165 21.84 -7.34 21.82
N ILE A 166 21.87 -6.01 21.88
CA ILE A 166 23.02 -5.13 21.68
C ILE A 166 24.28 -5.56 22.45
N ASN A 167 24.15 -6.18 23.60
CA ASN A 167 25.28 -6.50 24.46
C ASN A 167 25.91 -7.88 24.23
N LYS A 168 25.51 -8.64 23.20
CA LYS A 168 25.94 -10.03 23.08
C LYS A 168 26.83 -10.35 21.89
N THR A 169 26.51 -9.83 20.70
CA THR A 169 27.24 -10.14 19.46
C THR A 169 27.19 -8.99 18.47
N LEU A 170 28.25 -8.82 17.71
CA LEU A 170 28.27 -7.87 16.59
C LEU A 170 27.46 -8.44 15.44
N CYS A 171 26.38 -7.75 15.10
CA CYS A 171 25.46 -8.14 14.04
C CYS A 171 25.60 -7.24 12.83
N LEU A 172 25.37 -7.80 11.64
CA LEU A 172 25.40 -7.12 10.36
C LEU A 172 24.21 -7.54 9.54
N VAL A 173 23.53 -6.57 8.94
CA VAL A 173 22.45 -6.81 7.96
C VAL A 173 22.96 -6.34 6.59
N VAL A 174 22.75 -7.15 5.57
CA VAL A 174 23.11 -6.83 4.19
C VAL A 174 21.89 -6.43 3.39
N ASN A 175 22.05 -5.55 2.40
CA ASN A 175 20.97 -5.33 1.45
C ASN A 175 20.96 -6.41 0.36
N LYS A 176 19.91 -6.41 -0.44
CA LYS A 176 19.70 -7.38 -1.52
C LYS A 176 20.82 -7.33 -2.57
N ALA A 177 21.38 -6.14 -2.85
CA ALA A 177 22.49 -5.97 -3.77
C ALA A 177 23.81 -6.58 -3.22
N ALA A 178 24.02 -6.49 -1.91
CA ALA A 178 25.17 -7.08 -1.24
C ALA A 178 25.03 -8.58 -0.99
N GLN A 179 23.82 -9.13 -0.96
CA GLN A 179 23.54 -10.53 -0.63
C GLN A 179 24.38 -11.52 -1.47
N ASN A 180 24.58 -11.26 -2.75
CA ASN A 180 25.38 -12.12 -3.62
C ASN A 180 26.86 -12.22 -3.24
N TYR A 181 27.34 -11.25 -2.48
CA TYR A 181 28.72 -11.23 -1.96
C TYR A 181 28.81 -11.86 -0.58
N PHE A 182 27.72 -11.80 0.21
CA PHE A 182 27.63 -12.27 1.59
C PHE A 182 26.71 -13.51 1.67
N ASP A 183 27.06 -14.57 0.93
CA ASP A 183 26.34 -15.85 0.96
C ASP A 183 26.63 -16.69 2.22
N THR A 184 27.42 -16.14 3.15
CA THR A 184 27.85 -16.78 4.39
C THR A 184 27.22 -16.10 5.61
N SER A 185 27.11 -16.84 6.71
CA SER A 185 26.63 -16.31 8.00
C SER A 185 27.62 -15.39 8.70
N TYR A 186 28.83 -15.22 8.17
CA TYR A 186 29.90 -14.46 8.80
C TYR A 186 30.53 -13.43 7.84
N ALA A 187 30.88 -12.28 8.42
CA ALA A 187 31.65 -11.25 7.76
C ALA A 187 32.77 -10.74 8.69
N VAL A 188 33.77 -10.11 8.13
CA VAL A 188 34.86 -9.48 8.90
C VAL A 188 34.97 -8.03 8.48
N GLY A 189 34.94 -7.14 9.46
CA GLY A 189 35.19 -5.73 9.28
C GLY A 189 36.62 -5.36 9.62
N ASN A 190 37.19 -4.37 8.90
CA ASN A 190 38.50 -3.79 9.15
C ASN A 190 38.46 -2.28 8.97
N VAL A 191 39.20 -1.57 9.81
CA VAL A 191 39.44 -0.15 9.68
C VAL A 191 40.75 0.04 8.90
N GLU A 192 40.77 0.97 7.96
CA GLU A 192 41.93 1.20 7.06
C GLU A 192 43.28 1.40 7.81
N SER A 193 43.22 2.03 8.98
CA SER A 193 44.43 2.30 9.82
C SER A 193 44.79 1.16 10.78
N SER A 194 44.02 0.06 10.83
CA SER A 194 44.14 -1.02 11.82
C SER A 194 44.16 -2.39 11.14
N LEU A 195 45.18 -3.20 11.50
CA LEU A 195 45.27 -4.61 11.09
C LEU A 195 44.30 -5.53 11.87
N SER A 196 43.44 -4.96 12.70
CA SER A 196 42.53 -5.72 13.56
C SER A 196 41.28 -6.13 12.76
N LEU A 197 41.09 -7.43 12.58
CA LEU A 197 39.90 -7.99 11.95
C LEU A 197 38.81 -8.25 12.99
N THR A 198 37.65 -7.66 12.79
CA THR A 198 36.51 -7.78 13.71
C THR A 198 35.44 -8.66 13.10
N PRO A 199 35.07 -9.80 13.74
CA PRO A 199 34.06 -10.70 13.23
C PRO A 199 32.65 -10.18 13.49
N PHE A 200 31.78 -10.32 12.48
CA PHE A 200 30.34 -10.01 12.51
C PHE A 200 29.51 -11.21 12.11
N ASN A 201 28.36 -11.36 12.72
CA ASN A 201 27.33 -12.29 12.28
C ASN A 201 26.40 -11.60 11.28
N VAL A 202 26.25 -12.17 10.09
CA VAL A 202 25.22 -11.74 9.13
C VAL A 202 23.89 -12.30 9.59
N VAL A 203 23.01 -11.46 10.13
CA VAL A 203 21.76 -11.87 10.76
C VAL A 203 20.55 -11.76 9.84
N GLY A 204 20.65 -10.96 8.78
CA GLY A 204 19.54 -10.79 7.87
C GLY A 204 19.91 -10.12 6.56
N THR A 205 18.97 -10.22 5.63
CA THR A 205 19.02 -9.52 4.34
C THR A 205 17.80 -8.65 4.20
N VAL A 206 18.02 -7.39 3.79
CA VAL A 206 16.97 -6.38 3.67
C VAL A 206 16.83 -5.92 2.22
N ASN A 207 15.62 -5.55 1.83
CA ASN A 207 15.37 -4.84 0.58
C ASN A 207 15.28 -3.33 0.87
N ASP A 208 16.33 -2.59 0.55
CA ASP A 208 16.39 -1.14 0.70
C ASP A 208 16.04 -0.37 -0.57
N GLY A 209 15.64 -1.09 -1.63
CA GLY A 209 15.26 -0.51 -2.92
C GLY A 209 16.43 0.03 -3.74
N THR A 210 17.69 -0.21 -3.32
CA THR A 210 18.90 0.23 -4.07
C THR A 210 19.64 -0.95 -4.69
N ASP A 211 20.34 -0.67 -5.80
CA ASP A 211 21.26 -1.62 -6.44
C ASP A 211 22.70 -1.44 -5.95
N ILE A 212 22.95 -0.54 -5.00
CA ILE A 212 24.27 -0.29 -4.40
C ILE A 212 24.48 -1.29 -3.27
N PRO A 213 25.51 -2.14 -3.31
CA PRO A 213 25.79 -3.06 -2.21
C PRO A 213 26.01 -2.31 -0.90
N THR A 214 25.14 -2.52 0.07
CA THR A 214 25.13 -1.81 1.36
C THR A 214 25.06 -2.79 2.51
N VAL A 215 25.80 -2.50 3.56
CA VAL A 215 25.75 -3.23 4.83
C VAL A 215 25.38 -2.28 5.96
N TYR A 216 24.53 -2.76 6.85
CA TYR A 216 24.03 -2.02 8.00
C TYR A 216 24.64 -2.60 9.26
N LEU A 217 25.21 -1.74 10.11
CA LEU A 217 25.86 -2.10 11.37
C LEU A 217 25.15 -1.38 12.52
N ASP A 218 24.95 -2.09 13.62
CA ASP A 218 24.41 -1.48 14.82
C ASP A 218 25.44 -0.60 15.50
N ALA A 219 25.20 0.69 15.49
CA ALA A 219 26.11 1.72 16.00
C ALA A 219 26.40 1.55 17.50
N HIS A 220 25.40 1.21 18.29
CA HIS A 220 25.54 1.04 19.74
C HIS A 220 26.41 -0.17 20.08
N SER A 221 26.22 -1.30 19.40
CA SER A 221 27.07 -2.48 19.60
C SER A 221 28.52 -2.23 19.21
N ILE A 222 28.78 -1.43 18.18
CA ILE A 222 30.14 -1.11 17.75
C ILE A 222 30.81 -0.18 18.74
N GLU A 223 30.15 0.87 19.20
CA GLU A 223 30.64 1.79 20.20
C GLU A 223 31.06 1.04 21.47
N LEU A 224 30.22 0.11 21.93
CA LEU A 224 30.44 -0.63 23.17
C LEU A 224 31.49 -1.73 23.04
N LEU A 225 31.44 -2.55 21.98
CA LEU A 225 32.23 -3.78 21.85
C LEU A 225 33.53 -3.58 21.08
N VAL A 226 33.59 -2.59 20.19
CA VAL A 226 34.76 -2.32 19.30
C VAL A 226 35.08 -0.85 19.23
N PRO A 227 35.46 -0.22 20.36
CA PRO A 227 35.74 1.22 20.42
C PRO A 227 36.84 1.67 19.46
N ASN A 228 37.72 0.77 19.02
CA ASN A 228 38.75 1.09 18.01
C ASN A 228 38.15 1.38 16.61
N MET A 229 36.99 0.85 16.29
CA MET A 229 36.22 1.16 15.07
C MET A 229 35.37 2.41 15.24
N TRP A 230 35.10 2.81 16.46
CA TRP A 230 34.21 3.94 16.77
C TRP A 230 34.96 5.28 16.70
N LYS A 231 35.11 5.80 15.47
CA LYS A 231 35.74 7.10 15.21
C LYS A 231 34.77 7.98 14.43
N VAL A 232 33.77 8.49 15.12
CA VAL A 232 32.67 9.26 14.54
C VAL A 232 33.13 10.69 14.22
N LYS A 233 32.77 11.14 13.00
CA LYS A 233 32.96 12.51 12.53
C LYS A 233 31.73 13.37 12.79
N ASN A 234 30.58 12.87 12.41
CA ASN A 234 29.28 13.50 12.60
C ASN A 234 28.19 12.45 12.70
N ALA A 235 27.03 12.85 13.18
CA ALA A 235 25.85 12.02 13.20
C ALA A 235 24.67 12.74 12.52
N THR A 236 23.73 11.96 12.01
CA THR A 236 22.48 12.50 11.46
C THR A 236 21.31 11.82 12.15
N VAL A 237 20.46 12.61 12.77
CA VAL A 237 19.22 12.15 13.38
C VAL A 237 18.11 12.23 12.34
N HIS A 238 17.41 11.13 12.16
CA HIS A 238 16.22 11.02 11.34
C HIS A 238 15.01 10.86 12.26
N TRP A 239 14.07 11.79 12.16
CA TRP A 239 12.88 11.79 13.02
C TRP A 239 11.62 11.83 12.16
N HIS A 240 10.82 10.76 12.24
CA HIS A 240 9.48 10.72 11.69
C HIS A 240 8.46 10.83 12.83
N SER A 241 7.44 11.66 12.67
CA SER A 241 6.36 11.79 13.64
C SER A 241 5.00 11.83 12.97
N GLU A 242 4.17 10.85 13.30
CA GLU A 242 2.76 10.83 12.92
C GLU A 242 1.90 11.84 13.71
N ALA A 243 2.36 12.25 14.88
CA ALA A 243 1.59 13.06 15.83
C ALA A 243 1.55 14.57 15.50
N GLY A 244 2.06 14.98 14.33
CA GLY A 244 2.04 16.39 13.93
C GLY A 244 2.97 17.29 14.76
N ILE A 245 4.01 16.72 15.38
CA ILE A 245 5.06 17.48 16.07
C ILE A 245 5.75 18.38 15.05
N THR A 246 5.90 19.64 15.39
CA THR A 246 6.54 20.60 14.48
C THR A 246 8.05 20.43 14.48
N MET A 247 8.71 20.76 13.35
CA MET A 247 10.17 20.74 13.24
C MET A 247 10.87 21.56 14.35
N ARG A 248 10.26 22.65 14.80
CA ARG A 248 10.81 23.47 15.90
C ARG A 248 10.80 22.72 17.23
N GLN A 249 9.75 21.97 17.51
CA GLN A 249 9.65 21.14 18.73
C GLN A 249 10.66 20.00 18.69
N MET A 250 10.82 19.33 17.54
CA MET A 250 11.85 18.30 17.35
C MET A 250 13.25 18.87 17.58
N TYR A 251 13.52 20.03 16.97
CA TYR A 251 14.81 20.72 17.14
C TYR A 251 15.08 21.06 18.62
N SER A 252 14.10 21.65 19.33
CA SER A 252 14.29 21.98 20.76
C SER A 252 14.51 20.72 21.60
N SER A 253 13.73 19.66 21.39
CA SER A 253 13.91 18.40 22.11
C SER A 253 15.27 17.75 21.85
N LEU A 254 15.74 17.76 20.59
CA LEU A 254 17.07 17.23 20.26
C LEU A 254 18.18 18.11 20.83
N HIS A 255 18.01 19.42 20.83
CA HIS A 255 18.97 20.34 21.42
C HIS A 255 19.13 20.10 22.93
N ASP A 256 18.02 19.96 23.65
CA ASP A 256 18.02 19.64 25.09
C ASP A 256 18.72 18.28 25.35
N ILE A 257 18.40 17.25 24.53
CA ILE A 257 19.06 15.93 24.62
C ILE A 257 20.57 16.04 24.39
N LEU A 258 21.02 16.84 23.44
CA LEU A 258 22.44 17.01 23.16
C LEU A 258 23.17 17.74 24.29
N GLU A 259 22.57 18.81 24.83
CA GLU A 259 23.16 19.51 25.98
C GLU A 259 23.30 18.60 27.19
N ASP A 260 22.34 17.74 27.44
CA ASP A 260 22.35 16.80 28.58
C ASP A 260 23.24 15.57 28.38
N THR A 261 23.68 15.29 27.14
CA THR A 261 24.44 14.06 26.81
C THR A 261 25.82 14.38 26.19
N ILE A 262 25.89 14.37 24.85
CA ILE A 262 27.13 14.43 24.07
C ILE A 262 27.56 15.87 23.72
N GLY A 263 26.70 16.86 23.92
CA GLY A 263 26.94 18.23 23.49
C GLY A 263 26.98 18.38 21.96
N GLY A 264 27.57 19.49 21.51
CA GLY A 264 27.79 19.75 20.08
C GLY A 264 26.77 20.71 19.46
N ASN A 265 26.86 20.86 18.15
CA ASN A 265 26.02 21.75 17.36
C ASN A 265 24.98 20.93 16.59
N LEU A 266 23.73 21.40 16.62
CA LEU A 266 22.61 20.81 15.90
C LEU A 266 22.23 21.71 14.72
N ASP A 267 22.32 21.17 13.51
CA ASP A 267 21.93 21.87 12.29
C ASP A 267 20.79 21.14 11.58
N ILE A 268 19.87 21.91 11.01
CA ILE A 268 18.76 21.37 10.23
C ILE A 268 19.26 21.04 8.82
N ILE A 269 19.26 19.75 8.43
CA ILE A 269 19.57 19.35 7.05
C ILE A 269 18.36 19.61 6.16
N GLY A 270 17.18 19.16 6.58
CA GLY A 270 15.97 19.32 5.79
C GLY A 270 14.80 18.46 6.24
N LYS A 271 13.74 18.56 5.47
CA LYS A 271 12.54 17.73 5.54
C LYS A 271 12.47 16.89 4.27
N SER A 272 12.44 15.60 4.42
CA SER A 272 12.09 14.72 3.31
C SER A 272 10.56 14.71 3.15
N ASP A 273 10.06 15.50 2.22
CA ASP A 273 8.64 15.60 1.90
C ASP A 273 8.44 15.54 0.38
N ILE A 274 8.73 14.37 -0.17
CA ILE A 274 8.53 14.11 -1.60
C ILE A 274 7.06 13.76 -1.87
N GLY A 275 6.27 13.61 -0.80
CA GLY A 275 4.85 13.28 -0.87
C GLY A 275 4.04 14.19 -1.78
N ASP A 276 4.31 15.49 -1.81
CA ASP A 276 3.58 16.45 -2.63
C ASP A 276 3.83 16.25 -4.13
N THR A 277 5.06 15.94 -4.54
CA THR A 277 5.40 15.68 -5.94
C THR A 277 4.75 14.39 -6.43
N TYR A 278 4.86 13.30 -5.66
CA TYR A 278 4.22 12.02 -6.01
C TYR A 278 2.69 12.12 -5.98
N ASN A 279 2.12 12.82 -5.00
CA ASN A 279 0.67 13.06 -4.95
C ASN A 279 0.18 13.81 -6.20
N SER A 280 0.95 14.75 -6.73
CA SER A 280 0.60 15.47 -7.96
C SER A 280 0.60 14.53 -9.18
N VAL A 281 1.63 13.73 -9.36
CA VAL A 281 1.71 12.73 -10.45
C VAL A 281 0.59 11.70 -10.33
N LEU A 282 0.38 11.15 -9.13
CA LEU A 282 -0.68 10.18 -8.87
C LEU A 282 -2.07 10.77 -9.12
N SER A 283 -2.31 12.03 -8.74
CA SER A 283 -3.61 12.68 -8.98
C SER A 283 -3.91 12.83 -10.46
N VAL A 284 -2.91 13.14 -11.29
CA VAL A 284 -3.07 13.21 -12.75
C VAL A 284 -3.36 11.83 -13.34
N LEU A 285 -2.63 10.78 -12.92
CA LEU A 285 -2.89 9.40 -13.34
C LEU A 285 -4.28 8.93 -12.92
N GLN A 286 -4.66 9.20 -11.67
CA GLN A 286 -5.97 8.83 -11.14
C GLN A 286 -7.09 9.56 -11.89
N LEU A 287 -6.92 10.85 -12.21
CA LEU A 287 -7.87 11.60 -13.01
C LEU A 287 -8.02 11.00 -14.42
N GLY A 288 -6.93 10.64 -15.08
CA GLY A 288 -6.95 9.97 -16.38
C GLY A 288 -7.71 8.65 -16.36
N LEU A 289 -7.46 7.81 -15.35
CA LEU A 289 -8.18 6.54 -15.15
C LEU A 289 -9.65 6.76 -14.85
N LEU A 290 -9.99 7.77 -14.05
CA LEU A 290 -11.36 8.12 -13.71
C LEU A 290 -12.13 8.59 -14.94
N VAL A 291 -11.54 9.44 -15.77
CA VAL A 291 -12.14 9.90 -17.04
C VAL A 291 -12.36 8.71 -17.98
N THR A 292 -11.38 7.84 -18.14
CA THR A 292 -11.50 6.63 -18.98
C THR A 292 -12.59 5.71 -18.46
N SER A 293 -12.67 5.48 -17.15
CA SER A 293 -13.71 4.67 -16.52
C SER A 293 -15.11 5.27 -16.72
N PHE A 294 -15.21 6.60 -16.65
CA PHE A 294 -16.47 7.30 -16.91
C PHE A 294 -16.92 7.14 -18.37
N LEU A 295 -15.99 7.19 -19.33
CA LEU A 295 -16.30 6.94 -20.75
C LEU A 295 -16.77 5.50 -20.97
N LEU A 296 -16.11 4.51 -20.36
CA LEU A 296 -16.53 3.11 -20.44
C LEU A 296 -17.91 2.89 -19.80
N LEU A 297 -18.18 3.54 -18.68
CA LEU A 297 -19.49 3.52 -18.04
C LEU A 297 -20.57 4.12 -18.94
N PHE A 298 -20.27 5.24 -19.59
CA PHE A 298 -21.19 5.87 -20.54
C PHE A 298 -21.52 4.95 -21.73
N VAL A 299 -20.50 4.31 -22.32
CA VAL A 299 -20.70 3.29 -23.37
C VAL A 299 -21.52 2.11 -22.87
N SER A 300 -21.29 1.66 -21.64
CA SER A 300 -22.07 0.61 -20.98
C SER A 300 -23.56 0.98 -20.87
N VAL A 301 -23.86 2.20 -20.41
CA VAL A 301 -25.24 2.71 -20.31
C VAL A 301 -25.91 2.78 -21.68
N LEU A 302 -25.21 3.27 -22.71
CA LEU A 302 -25.75 3.29 -24.08
C LEU A 302 -26.05 1.88 -24.59
N GLY A 303 -25.15 0.92 -24.33
CA GLY A 303 -25.36 -0.50 -24.67
C GLY A 303 -26.61 -1.06 -24.01
N GLN A 304 -26.82 -0.76 -22.72
CA GLN A 304 -28.02 -1.19 -21.99
C GLN A 304 -29.30 -0.56 -22.53
N ILE A 305 -29.28 0.73 -22.86
CA ILE A 305 -30.44 1.41 -23.46
C ILE A 305 -30.83 0.71 -24.78
N ASN A 306 -29.84 0.43 -25.65
CA ASN A 306 -30.09 -0.23 -26.93
C ASN A 306 -30.66 -1.65 -26.76
N ILE A 307 -30.09 -2.46 -25.87
CA ILE A 307 -30.55 -3.80 -25.53
C ILE A 307 -31.97 -3.72 -24.92
N GLY A 308 -32.20 -2.77 -24.01
CA GLY A 308 -33.50 -2.55 -23.38
C GLY A 308 -34.60 -2.15 -24.36
N LEU A 309 -34.31 -1.26 -25.30
CA LEU A 309 -35.25 -0.84 -26.33
C LEU A 309 -35.61 -1.98 -27.29
N SER A 310 -34.62 -2.72 -27.79
CA SER A 310 -34.83 -3.91 -28.62
C SER A 310 -35.66 -4.99 -27.91
N SER A 311 -35.38 -5.20 -26.63
CA SER A 311 -36.17 -6.09 -25.77
C SER A 311 -37.62 -5.66 -25.62
N LEU A 312 -37.84 -4.35 -25.50
CA LEU A 312 -39.18 -3.80 -25.38
C LEU A 312 -40.02 -4.13 -26.62
N GLU A 313 -39.43 -3.96 -27.83
CA GLU A 313 -40.12 -4.27 -29.09
C GLU A 313 -40.57 -5.74 -29.17
N GLN A 314 -39.74 -6.67 -28.72
CA GLN A 314 -40.06 -8.11 -28.69
C GLN A 314 -41.17 -8.47 -27.70
N ARG A 315 -41.33 -7.69 -26.61
CA ARG A 315 -42.29 -7.95 -25.51
C ARG A 315 -43.49 -7.01 -25.52
N THR A 316 -43.64 -6.18 -26.55
CA THR A 316 -44.69 -5.18 -26.64
C THR A 316 -46.07 -5.81 -26.45
N HIS A 317 -46.33 -6.93 -27.09
CA HIS A 317 -47.63 -7.63 -26.98
C HIS A 317 -47.93 -8.12 -25.56
N GLU A 318 -46.95 -8.69 -24.85
CA GLU A 318 -47.11 -9.12 -23.46
C GLU A 318 -47.41 -7.94 -22.52
N LEU A 319 -46.70 -6.84 -22.68
CA LEU A 319 -46.88 -5.64 -21.87
C LEU A 319 -48.23 -4.97 -22.14
N LEU A 320 -48.72 -5.01 -23.39
CA LEU A 320 -50.03 -4.51 -23.78
C LEU A 320 -51.14 -5.36 -23.15
N ILE A 321 -51.06 -6.71 -23.16
CA ILE A 321 -51.99 -7.59 -22.48
C ILE A 321 -52.05 -7.28 -20.99
N ARG A 322 -50.93 -7.14 -20.32
CA ARG A 322 -50.88 -6.80 -18.89
C ARG A 322 -51.55 -5.46 -18.59
N ARG A 323 -51.40 -4.47 -19.47
CA ARG A 323 -52.07 -3.18 -19.34
C ARG A 323 -53.59 -3.30 -19.61
N ALA A 324 -53.99 -4.12 -20.54
CA ALA A 324 -55.41 -4.38 -20.83
C ALA A 324 -56.15 -5.06 -19.64
N ILE A 325 -55.44 -5.91 -18.88
CA ILE A 325 -55.95 -6.58 -17.66
C ILE A 325 -55.93 -5.65 -16.44
N GLY A 326 -55.39 -4.38 -16.55
CA GLY A 326 -55.47 -3.38 -15.49
C GLY A 326 -54.13 -3.00 -14.82
N ALA A 327 -53.00 -3.42 -15.36
CA ALA A 327 -51.70 -2.98 -14.83
C ALA A 327 -51.50 -1.46 -15.02
N SER A 328 -51.13 -0.75 -13.94
CA SER A 328 -50.83 0.66 -13.99
C SER A 328 -49.51 0.96 -14.74
N ARG A 329 -49.32 2.20 -15.20
CA ARG A 329 -48.05 2.63 -15.82
C ARG A 329 -46.88 2.45 -14.87
N ALA A 330 -47.08 2.74 -13.57
CA ALA A 330 -46.08 2.57 -12.54
C ALA A 330 -45.65 1.09 -12.39
N ASN A 331 -46.61 0.15 -12.46
CA ASN A 331 -46.29 -1.28 -12.35
C ASN A 331 -45.41 -1.76 -13.52
N ILE A 332 -45.62 -1.23 -14.73
CA ILE A 332 -44.79 -1.57 -15.89
C ILE A 332 -43.35 -0.98 -15.71
N VAL A 333 -43.25 0.28 -15.27
CA VAL A 333 -41.93 0.88 -14.95
C VAL A 333 -41.21 0.09 -13.89
N THR A 334 -41.87 -0.25 -12.78
CA THR A 334 -41.29 -1.05 -11.69
C THR A 334 -40.85 -2.44 -12.17
N LEU A 335 -41.58 -3.08 -13.06
CA LEU A 335 -41.19 -4.37 -13.60
C LEU A 335 -39.91 -4.27 -14.43
N VAL A 336 -39.83 -3.30 -15.34
CA VAL A 336 -38.68 -3.14 -16.25
C VAL A 336 -37.44 -2.68 -15.48
N LEU A 337 -37.57 -1.65 -14.62
CA LEU A 337 -36.48 -1.17 -13.77
C LEU A 337 -36.05 -2.21 -12.72
N GLY A 338 -37.04 -2.93 -12.15
CA GLY A 338 -36.75 -3.98 -11.17
C GLY A 338 -35.91 -5.11 -11.74
N ALA A 339 -36.21 -5.54 -12.98
CA ALA A 339 -35.41 -6.54 -13.69
C ALA A 339 -33.97 -6.03 -13.90
N GLN A 340 -33.81 -4.78 -14.29
CA GLN A 340 -32.49 -4.14 -14.50
C GLN A 340 -31.67 -4.02 -13.19
N LEU A 341 -32.33 -3.59 -12.11
CA LEU A 341 -31.74 -3.52 -10.78
C LEU A 341 -31.32 -4.89 -10.26
N THR A 342 -32.14 -5.94 -10.49
CA THR A 342 -31.77 -7.31 -10.08
C THR A 342 -30.52 -7.80 -10.80
N ILE A 343 -30.38 -7.56 -12.10
CA ILE A 343 -29.17 -7.88 -12.86
C ILE A 343 -27.98 -7.08 -12.31
N SER A 344 -28.19 -5.78 -12.03
CA SER A 344 -27.10 -4.93 -11.57
C SER A 344 -26.56 -5.35 -10.20
N VAL A 345 -27.43 -5.77 -9.27
CA VAL A 345 -27.00 -6.29 -7.95
C VAL A 345 -26.17 -7.56 -8.13
N PHE A 346 -26.61 -8.48 -8.98
CA PHE A 346 -25.84 -9.69 -9.25
C PHE A 346 -24.47 -9.37 -9.87
N VAL A 347 -24.43 -8.50 -10.87
CA VAL A 347 -23.18 -8.09 -11.54
C VAL A 347 -22.28 -7.32 -10.58
N CYS A 348 -22.84 -6.49 -9.70
CA CYS A 348 -22.09 -5.79 -8.68
C CYS A 348 -21.36 -6.76 -7.73
N ILE A 349 -22.08 -7.76 -7.22
CA ILE A 349 -21.50 -8.79 -6.35
C ILE A 349 -20.38 -9.54 -7.08
N VAL A 350 -20.60 -9.96 -8.32
CA VAL A 350 -19.59 -10.65 -9.12
C VAL A 350 -18.38 -9.74 -9.37
N SER A 351 -18.57 -8.46 -9.67
CA SER A 351 -17.48 -7.49 -9.88
C SER A 351 -16.66 -7.28 -8.63
N ILE A 352 -17.30 -7.15 -7.46
CA ILE A 352 -16.61 -7.03 -6.17
C ILE A 352 -15.81 -8.31 -5.87
N LEU A 353 -16.40 -9.48 -6.05
CA LEU A 353 -15.70 -10.74 -5.81
C LEU A 353 -14.47 -10.90 -6.72
N ILE A 354 -14.65 -10.64 -8.03
CA ILE A 354 -13.53 -10.72 -8.97
C ILE A 354 -12.43 -9.73 -8.60
N SER A 355 -12.77 -8.46 -8.31
CA SER A 355 -11.78 -7.46 -7.91
C SER A 355 -11.09 -7.80 -6.59
N PHE A 356 -11.81 -8.36 -5.62
CA PHE A 356 -11.25 -8.84 -4.37
C PHE A 356 -10.24 -9.96 -4.59
N PHE A 357 -10.61 -10.98 -5.36
CA PHE A 357 -9.70 -12.08 -5.68
C PHE A 357 -8.51 -11.65 -6.53
N LEU A 358 -8.67 -10.66 -7.40
CA LEU A 358 -7.54 -10.08 -8.14
C LEU A 358 -6.54 -9.39 -7.21
N VAL A 359 -7.01 -8.58 -6.25
CA VAL A 359 -6.13 -7.92 -5.28
C VAL A 359 -5.41 -8.94 -4.41
N GLN A 360 -6.12 -9.94 -3.86
CA GLN A 360 -5.49 -11.02 -3.09
C GLN A 360 -4.51 -11.84 -3.93
N GLY A 361 -4.86 -12.12 -5.19
CA GLY A 361 -3.99 -12.81 -6.14
C GLY A 361 -2.71 -12.01 -6.45
N MET A 362 -2.78 -10.68 -6.54
CA MET A 362 -1.58 -9.85 -6.72
C MET A 362 -0.62 -10.00 -5.55
N GLY A 363 -1.12 -10.12 -4.31
CA GLY A 363 -0.29 -10.36 -3.13
C GLY A 363 0.53 -11.66 -3.20
N LEU A 364 0.03 -12.69 -3.91
CA LEU A 364 0.77 -13.95 -4.11
C LEU A 364 1.95 -13.82 -5.09
N PHE A 365 1.92 -12.81 -5.96
CA PHE A 365 2.98 -12.54 -6.93
C PHE A 365 3.99 -11.50 -6.45
N LEU A 366 3.69 -10.79 -5.36
CA LEU A 366 4.63 -9.85 -4.75
C LEU A 366 5.75 -10.63 -4.05
N PRO A 367 7.02 -10.20 -4.18
CA PRO A 367 8.12 -10.75 -3.39
C PRO A 367 7.85 -10.59 -1.89
N VAL A 368 8.38 -11.51 -1.08
CA VAL A 368 8.25 -11.47 0.39
C VAL A 368 8.80 -10.16 0.97
N ASP A 369 9.82 -9.62 0.33
CA ASP A 369 10.49 -8.37 0.66
C ASP A 369 9.94 -7.16 -0.12
N SER A 370 8.66 -7.22 -0.52
CA SER A 370 8.00 -6.06 -1.10
C SER A 370 7.84 -4.94 -0.06
N PRO A 371 8.04 -3.67 -0.43
CA PRO A 371 7.82 -2.55 0.48
C PRO A 371 6.37 -2.45 0.98
N VAL A 372 5.44 -3.11 0.29
CA VAL A 372 4.03 -3.21 0.73
C VAL A 372 3.83 -4.59 1.37
N ALA A 373 3.70 -4.60 2.69
CA ALA A 373 3.60 -5.84 3.46
C ALA A 373 2.30 -6.64 3.19
N ALA A 374 1.17 -5.97 2.94
CA ALA A 374 -0.10 -6.60 2.62
C ALA A 374 -0.97 -5.65 1.78
N LEU A 375 -1.50 -6.17 0.67
CA LEU A 375 -2.50 -5.45 -0.11
C LEU A 375 -3.87 -5.68 0.51
N GLU A 376 -4.37 -4.71 1.26
CA GLU A 376 -5.75 -4.73 1.76
C GLU A 376 -6.72 -4.23 0.70
N TYR A 377 -7.84 -4.94 0.56
CA TYR A 377 -8.87 -4.51 -0.39
C TYR A 377 -9.57 -3.24 0.13
N PRO A 378 -9.49 -2.09 -0.58
CA PRO A 378 -10.06 -0.85 -0.11
C PRO A 378 -11.60 -0.92 -0.08
N ILE A 379 -12.21 -0.67 1.08
CA ILE A 379 -13.68 -0.63 1.24
C ILE A 379 -14.32 0.39 0.29
N LEU A 380 -13.62 1.48 0.00
CA LEU A 380 -14.06 2.50 -0.96
C LEU A 380 -14.38 1.92 -2.34
N SER A 381 -13.61 0.92 -2.80
CA SER A 381 -13.85 0.24 -4.08
C SER A 381 -15.19 -0.49 -4.11
N ALA A 382 -15.56 -1.15 -3.01
CA ALA A 382 -16.87 -1.81 -2.88
C ALA A 382 -18.01 -0.79 -2.84
N VAL A 383 -17.86 0.32 -2.12
CA VAL A 383 -18.86 1.40 -2.08
C VAL A 383 -19.08 2.01 -3.46
N VAL A 384 -17.99 2.30 -4.18
CA VAL A 384 -18.06 2.82 -5.56
C VAL A 384 -18.72 1.83 -6.50
N ALA A 385 -18.45 0.52 -6.36
CA ALA A 385 -19.12 -0.52 -7.14
C ALA A 385 -20.64 -0.50 -6.94
N VAL A 386 -21.12 -0.41 -5.69
CA VAL A 386 -22.56 -0.35 -5.37
C VAL A 386 -23.20 0.90 -5.97
N ILE A 387 -22.60 2.07 -5.75
CA ILE A 387 -23.12 3.34 -6.31
C ILE A 387 -23.18 3.26 -7.83
N THR A 388 -22.08 2.84 -8.48
CA THR A 388 -21.98 2.72 -9.93
C THR A 388 -23.03 1.74 -10.47
N SER A 389 -23.23 0.59 -9.83
CA SER A 389 -24.21 -0.41 -10.28
C SER A 389 -25.65 0.12 -10.27
N VAL A 390 -26.00 0.88 -9.23
CA VAL A 390 -27.33 1.51 -9.13
C VAL A 390 -27.49 2.61 -10.19
N VAL A 391 -26.49 3.46 -10.37
CA VAL A 391 -26.52 4.53 -11.38
C VAL A 391 -26.65 3.96 -12.78
N VAL A 392 -25.87 2.95 -13.13
CA VAL A 392 -25.90 2.29 -14.44
C VAL A 392 -27.25 1.62 -14.68
N ALA A 393 -27.81 0.93 -13.69
CA ALA A 393 -29.12 0.29 -13.80
C ALA A 393 -30.25 1.31 -14.00
N LEU A 394 -30.20 2.43 -13.27
CA LEU A 394 -31.20 3.49 -13.40
C LEU A 394 -31.10 4.19 -14.76
N LEU A 395 -29.90 4.63 -15.15
CA LEU A 395 -29.71 5.34 -16.42
C LEU A 395 -29.99 4.44 -17.63
N GLY A 396 -29.52 3.19 -17.61
CA GLY A 396 -29.72 2.23 -18.69
C GLY A 396 -31.15 1.71 -18.78
N GLY A 397 -31.86 1.60 -17.64
CA GLY A 397 -33.23 1.07 -17.56
C GLY A 397 -34.32 2.11 -17.68
N LEU A 398 -34.07 3.41 -17.38
CA LEU A 398 -35.09 4.44 -17.28
C LEU A 398 -35.76 4.73 -18.64
N LEU A 399 -34.98 4.89 -19.70
CA LEU A 399 -35.52 5.17 -21.04
C LEU A 399 -36.41 4.01 -21.57
N PRO A 400 -35.97 2.74 -21.56
CA PRO A 400 -36.82 1.61 -21.93
C PRO A 400 -38.06 1.53 -21.05
N ALA A 401 -37.97 1.73 -19.75
CA ALA A 401 -39.09 1.66 -18.83
C ALA A 401 -40.14 2.75 -19.09
N LEU A 402 -39.73 3.99 -19.35
CA LEU A 402 -40.63 5.08 -19.69
C LEU A 402 -41.31 4.85 -21.05
N LYS A 403 -40.57 4.32 -22.03
CA LYS A 403 -41.17 3.95 -23.35
C LYS A 403 -42.21 2.83 -23.21
N ALA A 404 -41.91 1.81 -22.38
CA ALA A 404 -42.86 0.75 -22.06
C ALA A 404 -44.13 1.25 -21.41
N ALA A 405 -44.05 2.19 -20.48
CA ALA A 405 -45.19 2.77 -19.78
C ALA A 405 -46.12 3.61 -20.69
N LYS A 406 -45.59 4.12 -21.80
CA LYS A 406 -46.36 4.93 -22.78
C LYS A 406 -47.11 4.10 -23.83
N LEU A 407 -46.91 2.77 -23.87
CA LEU A 407 -47.62 1.89 -24.80
C LEU A 407 -49.14 1.95 -24.55
N GLU A 408 -49.94 2.19 -25.61
CA GLU A 408 -51.39 2.30 -25.53
C GLU A 408 -52.04 0.93 -25.71
N PRO A 409 -52.97 0.49 -24.82
CA PRO A 409 -53.63 -0.82 -24.94
C PRO A 409 -54.44 -1.01 -26.23
N ALA A 410 -54.88 0.09 -26.84
CA ALA A 410 -55.64 0.07 -28.10
C ALA A 410 -54.83 -0.52 -29.27
N LEU A 411 -53.50 -0.51 -29.23
CA LEU A 411 -52.63 -1.11 -30.24
C LEU A 411 -52.60 -2.66 -30.19
N ALA A 412 -53.05 -3.27 -29.09
CA ALA A 412 -53.14 -4.72 -28.98
C ALA A 412 -54.38 -5.34 -29.69
N LEU A 413 -55.33 -4.50 -30.07
CA LEU A 413 -56.58 -4.91 -30.68
C LEU A 413 -56.59 -4.71 -32.21
N ARG A 414 -55.46 -4.26 -32.75
CA ARG A 414 -55.24 -4.13 -34.19
C ARG A 414 -54.30 -5.23 -34.68
#